data_b6ea092cd0bfe35d03aa0b27e86c067a
#
_entry.id   b6ea092cd0bfe35d03aa0b27e86c067a
#
_cell.length_a   1.000
_cell.length_b   1.000
_cell.length_c   1.000
_cell.angle_alpha   90.00
_cell.angle_beta   90.00
_cell.angle_gamma   90.00
#
_symmetry.space_group_name_H-M   'P 1'
#
loop_
_entity.id
_entity.type
_entity.pdbx_description
1 polymer ?
#
loop_
_entity_poly.entity_id
_entity_poly.type
_entity_poly.pdbx_seq_one_letter_code
_entity_poly.pdbx_strand_id
1 'polypeptide(L)'
;MINDYTFIDFDGVILDSEERMLERKYNLGLHDHKNKSEFDAYFEYTNSHPEEWNYIIKEASPINNSVEIIKELEILKRKIAILTKIHTLQEMKIKTEVLRNDLKIQCPVIFVPPGVKKHQVVIPNHQLLIDDSKKNIKRWIENGGRGLIFDSTIDNDSDEKVKSLEFLMKR
;
A
#
# COMPACT_ATOMS: atom_id res chain seq x y z
N MET A 1 21.40 -9.67 -6.36
CA MET A 1 21.55 -8.22 -6.27
C MET A 1 20.16 -7.61 -6.21
N ILE A 2 19.78 -7.05 -5.05
CA ILE A 2 18.42 -6.47 -4.77
C ILE A 2 18.39 -4.99 -5.20
N ASN A 3 19.49 -4.45 -5.73
CA ASN A 3 19.70 -3.00 -5.91
C ASN A 3 18.80 -2.29 -6.93
N ASP A 4 17.96 -3.00 -7.67
CA ASP A 4 17.19 -2.42 -8.77
C ASP A 4 15.66 -2.54 -8.56
N TYR A 5 15.20 -3.01 -7.39
CA TYR A 5 13.78 -3.15 -7.13
C TYR A 5 13.11 -1.79 -6.90
N THR A 6 11.91 -1.64 -7.46
CA THR A 6 10.94 -0.61 -7.07
C THR A 6 9.91 -1.25 -6.14
N PHE A 7 9.75 -0.68 -4.96
CA PHE A 7 8.76 -1.11 -3.98
C PHE A 7 7.50 -0.25 -4.09
N ILE A 8 6.35 -0.90 -4.11
CA ILE A 8 5.04 -0.25 -4.26
C ILE A 8 4.20 -0.63 -3.05
N ASP A 9 3.60 0.36 -2.38
CA ASP A 9 2.65 0.08 -1.31
C ASP A 9 1.36 -0.51 -1.87
N PHE A 10 0.57 -1.15 -1.02
CA PHE A 10 -0.72 -1.72 -1.38
C PHE A 10 -1.85 -0.74 -1.08
N ASP A 11 -1.99 -0.35 0.20
CA ASP A 11 -3.06 0.53 0.67
C ASP A 11 -2.82 1.95 0.18
N GLY A 12 -3.82 2.62 -0.38
CA GLY A 12 -3.70 3.98 -0.90
C GLY A 12 -2.85 4.15 -2.16
N VAL A 13 -2.29 3.05 -2.73
CA VAL A 13 -1.51 3.06 -3.98
C VAL A 13 -2.09 2.10 -5.01
N ILE A 14 -2.30 0.84 -4.64
CA ILE A 14 -2.90 -0.17 -5.53
C ILE A 14 -4.41 -0.14 -5.38
N LEU A 15 -4.90 -0.23 -4.15
CA LEU A 15 -6.31 -0.21 -3.81
C LEU A 15 -6.63 0.92 -2.82
N ASP A 16 -7.81 1.51 -2.98
CA ASP A 16 -8.35 2.52 -2.07
C ASP A 16 -9.00 1.87 -0.83
N SER A 17 -8.20 1.11 -0.12
CA SER A 17 -8.60 0.42 1.11
C SER A 17 -8.80 1.38 2.29
N GLU A 18 -8.16 2.56 2.25
CA GLU A 18 -8.33 3.59 3.29
C GLU A 18 -9.73 4.23 3.23
N GLU A 19 -10.24 4.54 2.03
CA GLU A 19 -11.61 5.03 1.84
C GLU A 19 -12.61 4.01 2.38
N ARG A 20 -12.44 2.73 2.04
CA ARG A 20 -13.29 1.65 2.55
C ARG A 20 -13.24 1.52 4.07
N MET A 21 -12.06 1.65 4.65
CA MET A 21 -11.91 1.64 6.10
C MET A 21 -12.66 2.80 6.77
N LEU A 22 -12.61 4.01 6.19
CA LEU A 22 -13.35 5.17 6.68
C LEU A 22 -14.85 4.98 6.57
N GLU A 23 -15.34 4.45 5.46
CA GLU A 23 -16.75 4.13 5.24
C GLU A 23 -17.27 3.10 6.27
N ARG A 24 -16.52 2.02 6.51
CA ARG A 24 -16.85 1.01 7.52
C ARG A 24 -16.88 1.60 8.93
N LYS A 25 -15.89 2.41 9.26
CA LYS A 25 -15.82 3.13 10.54
C LYS A 25 -17.05 4.03 10.75
N TYR A 26 -17.47 4.73 9.70
CA TYR A 26 -18.70 5.54 9.71
C TYR A 26 -19.93 4.68 9.99
N ASN A 27 -20.09 3.57 9.27
CA ASN A 27 -21.23 2.66 9.40
C ASN A 27 -21.31 1.99 10.79
N LEU A 28 -20.19 1.88 11.48
CA LEU A 28 -20.11 1.39 12.86
C LEU A 28 -20.38 2.47 13.93
N GLY A 29 -20.71 3.69 13.50
CA GLY A 29 -20.97 4.81 14.43
C GLY A 29 -19.70 5.47 14.99
N LEU A 30 -18.54 5.18 14.46
CA LEU A 30 -17.26 5.76 14.84
C LEU A 30 -16.92 6.94 13.90
N HIS A 31 -17.66 8.06 14.05
CA HIS A 31 -17.67 9.13 13.06
C HIS A 31 -16.50 10.10 13.12
N ASP A 32 -15.84 10.25 14.28
CA ASP A 32 -14.71 11.17 14.42
C ASP A 32 -13.39 10.50 14.10
N HIS A 33 -13.04 10.42 12.82
CA HIS A 33 -11.78 9.85 12.34
C HIS A 33 -10.53 10.64 12.76
N LYS A 34 -10.68 11.83 13.38
CA LYS A 34 -9.58 12.60 13.96
C LYS A 34 -9.35 12.23 15.42
N ASN A 35 -10.29 11.56 16.07
CA ASN A 35 -10.17 11.11 17.44
C ASN A 35 -9.36 9.81 17.50
N LYS A 36 -8.19 9.86 18.16
CA LYS A 36 -7.30 8.71 18.27
C LYS A 36 -7.95 7.53 19.01
N SER A 37 -8.80 7.78 20.00
CA SER A 37 -9.48 6.72 20.76
C SER A 37 -10.47 5.94 19.88
N GLU A 38 -11.18 6.60 18.98
CA GLU A 38 -12.09 5.94 18.04
C GLU A 38 -11.34 5.15 16.97
N PHE A 39 -10.17 5.64 16.55
CA PHE A 39 -9.31 4.93 15.62
C PHE A 39 -8.76 3.65 16.27
N ASP A 40 -8.30 3.72 17.50
CA ASP A 40 -7.83 2.58 18.26
C ASP A 40 -8.97 1.56 18.47
N ALA A 41 -10.18 2.02 18.81
CA ALA A 41 -11.37 1.18 18.95
C ALA A 41 -11.75 0.47 17.65
N TYR A 42 -11.62 1.14 16.51
CA TYR A 42 -11.86 0.50 15.20
C TYR A 42 -10.83 -0.61 14.90
N PHE A 43 -9.56 -0.38 15.22
CA PHE A 43 -8.55 -1.43 15.07
C PHE A 43 -8.77 -2.61 16.03
N GLU A 44 -9.19 -2.36 17.27
CA GLU A 44 -9.59 -3.44 18.18
C GLU A 44 -10.78 -4.22 17.64
N TYR A 45 -11.76 -3.52 17.05
CA TYR A 45 -12.90 -4.14 16.41
C TYR A 45 -12.48 -5.03 15.24
N THR A 46 -11.65 -4.54 14.31
CA THR A 46 -11.15 -5.34 13.19
C THR A 46 -10.30 -6.53 13.61
N ASN A 47 -9.56 -6.42 14.72
CA ASN A 47 -8.78 -7.54 15.27
C ASN A 47 -9.68 -8.64 15.85
N SER A 48 -10.84 -8.27 16.44
CA SER A 48 -11.82 -9.23 16.96
C SER A 48 -12.84 -9.71 15.92
N HIS A 49 -12.94 -9.01 14.78
CA HIS A 49 -13.82 -9.32 13.67
C HIS A 49 -12.99 -9.46 12.38
N PRO A 50 -12.26 -10.56 12.20
CA PRO A 50 -11.30 -10.69 11.09
C PRO A 50 -11.98 -10.68 9.71
N GLU A 51 -13.28 -10.89 9.61
CA GLU A 51 -14.09 -10.73 8.40
C GLU A 51 -14.14 -9.28 7.89
N GLU A 52 -13.92 -8.28 8.75
CA GLU A 52 -13.88 -6.87 8.34
C GLU A 52 -12.78 -6.61 7.31
N TRP A 53 -11.67 -7.32 7.37
CA TRP A 53 -10.62 -7.21 6.37
C TRP A 53 -11.10 -7.61 4.96
N ASN A 54 -12.10 -8.49 4.83
CA ASN A 54 -12.70 -8.79 3.53
C ASN A 54 -13.41 -7.56 2.96
N TYR A 55 -14.21 -6.86 3.78
CA TYR A 55 -14.93 -5.66 3.34
C TYR A 55 -13.96 -4.52 2.99
N ILE A 56 -12.92 -4.33 3.78
CA ILE A 56 -11.94 -3.27 3.57
C ILE A 56 -11.12 -3.53 2.29
N ILE A 57 -10.69 -4.77 2.03
CA ILE A 57 -9.71 -5.07 0.98
C ILE A 57 -10.37 -5.58 -0.29
N LYS A 58 -11.33 -6.53 -0.21
CA LYS A 58 -11.95 -7.11 -1.42
C LYS A 58 -12.89 -6.17 -2.13
N GLU A 59 -13.49 -5.23 -1.40
CA GLU A 59 -14.40 -4.23 -1.96
C GLU A 59 -13.71 -2.92 -2.35
N ALA A 60 -12.42 -2.77 -2.02
CA ALA A 60 -11.65 -1.59 -2.40
C ALA A 60 -11.42 -1.53 -3.93
N SER A 61 -11.52 -0.34 -4.48
CA SER A 61 -11.32 -0.10 -5.91
C SER A 61 -9.85 0.11 -6.25
N PRO A 62 -9.37 -0.36 -7.43
CA PRO A 62 -8.05 0.00 -7.94
C PRO A 62 -7.91 1.52 -8.16
N ILE A 63 -6.75 2.06 -7.85
CA ILE A 63 -6.45 3.49 -8.02
C ILE A 63 -5.70 3.70 -9.34
N ASN A 64 -6.19 4.63 -10.18
CA ASN A 64 -5.51 5.14 -11.39
C ASN A 64 -4.83 4.05 -12.24
N ASN A 65 -5.56 2.98 -12.57
CA ASN A 65 -5.09 1.84 -13.38
C ASN A 65 -3.86 1.13 -12.79
N SER A 66 -3.61 1.25 -11.48
CA SER A 66 -2.44 0.67 -10.82
C SER A 66 -2.28 -0.83 -11.07
N VAL A 67 -3.39 -1.57 -11.10
CA VAL A 67 -3.39 -3.02 -11.31
C VAL A 67 -2.93 -3.37 -12.72
N GLU A 68 -3.44 -2.69 -13.74
CA GLU A 68 -3.07 -2.89 -15.15
C GLU A 68 -1.61 -2.53 -15.38
N ILE A 69 -1.15 -1.42 -14.80
CA ILE A 69 0.24 -0.97 -14.89
C ILE A 69 1.18 -2.00 -14.23
N ILE A 70 0.85 -2.52 -13.05
CA ILE A 70 1.67 -3.55 -12.39
C ILE A 70 1.77 -4.80 -13.23
N LYS A 71 0.67 -5.28 -13.83
CA LYS A 71 0.69 -6.44 -14.74
C LYS A 71 1.56 -6.20 -15.97
N GLU A 72 1.52 -5.00 -16.53
CA GLU A 72 2.36 -4.64 -17.67
C GLU A 72 3.84 -4.59 -17.28
N LEU A 73 4.15 -4.05 -16.09
CA LEU A 73 5.51 -4.09 -15.54
C LEU A 73 6.01 -5.52 -15.31
N GLU A 74 5.14 -6.45 -14.91
CA GLU A 74 5.45 -7.88 -14.79
C GLU A 74 5.77 -8.50 -16.17
N ILE A 75 4.95 -8.22 -17.18
CA ILE A 75 5.17 -8.66 -18.56
C ILE A 75 6.52 -8.15 -19.08
N LEU A 76 6.84 -6.90 -18.81
CA LEU A 76 8.12 -6.27 -19.14
C LEU A 76 9.30 -6.75 -18.27
N LYS A 77 9.05 -7.67 -17.34
CA LYS A 77 10.05 -8.22 -16.40
C LYS A 77 10.76 -7.13 -15.58
N ARG A 78 10.04 -6.05 -15.25
CA ARG A 78 10.55 -5.02 -14.36
C ARG A 78 10.70 -5.59 -12.95
N LYS A 79 11.75 -5.18 -12.26
CA LYS A 79 11.98 -5.58 -10.86
C LYS A 79 11.11 -4.75 -9.93
N ILE A 80 9.91 -5.21 -9.70
CA ILE A 80 8.95 -4.61 -8.77
C ILE A 80 8.61 -5.60 -7.65
N ALA A 81 8.27 -5.08 -6.48
CA ALA A 81 7.74 -5.84 -5.37
C ALA A 81 6.72 -4.98 -4.60
N ILE A 82 5.70 -5.61 -4.07
CA ILE A 82 4.76 -4.94 -3.16
C ILE A 82 5.36 -4.98 -1.76
N LEU A 83 5.40 -3.82 -1.09
CA LEU A 83 5.91 -3.67 0.28
C LEU A 83 4.83 -3.02 1.14
N THR A 84 4.02 -3.82 1.81
CA THR A 84 2.82 -3.37 2.53
C THR A 84 2.86 -3.74 4.01
N LYS A 85 2.25 -2.89 4.85
CA LYS A 85 2.03 -3.20 6.26
C LYS A 85 0.84 -4.13 6.44
N ILE A 86 0.88 -4.87 7.52
CA ILE A 86 -0.26 -5.66 8.02
C ILE A 86 -0.43 -5.44 9.52
N HIS A 87 -1.65 -5.59 10.00
CA HIS A 87 -1.99 -5.56 11.42
C HIS A 87 -2.22 -6.97 11.97
N THR A 88 -2.74 -7.88 11.11
CA THR A 88 -3.07 -9.25 11.48
C THR A 88 -2.65 -10.25 10.39
N LEU A 89 -2.53 -11.54 10.77
CA LEU A 89 -2.32 -12.61 9.80
C LEU A 89 -3.53 -12.79 8.87
N GLN A 90 -4.73 -12.46 9.33
CA GLN A 90 -5.92 -12.51 8.49
C GLN A 90 -5.87 -11.45 7.39
N GLU A 91 -5.47 -10.22 7.72
CA GLU A 91 -5.22 -9.17 6.72
C GLU A 91 -4.19 -9.63 5.67
N MET A 92 -3.07 -10.22 6.12
CA MET A 92 -2.04 -10.77 5.22
C MET A 92 -2.62 -11.81 4.26
N LYS A 93 -3.44 -12.73 4.77
CA LYS A 93 -4.10 -13.77 3.97
C LYS A 93 -4.99 -13.14 2.90
N ILE A 94 -5.85 -12.20 3.29
CA ILE A 94 -6.79 -11.54 2.37
C ILE A 94 -6.05 -10.71 1.31
N LYS A 95 -5.03 -9.92 1.69
CA LYS A 95 -4.18 -9.21 0.72
C LYS A 95 -3.54 -10.17 -0.28
N THR A 96 -3.06 -11.33 0.20
CA THR A 96 -2.49 -12.35 -0.67
C THR A 96 -3.54 -12.92 -1.64
N GLU A 97 -4.73 -13.28 -1.14
CA GLU A 97 -5.84 -13.78 -1.96
C GLU A 97 -6.24 -12.78 -3.04
N VAL A 98 -6.45 -11.52 -2.66
CA VAL A 98 -6.83 -10.46 -3.60
C VAL A 98 -5.75 -10.26 -4.66
N LEU A 99 -4.49 -10.12 -4.26
CA LEU A 99 -3.39 -9.94 -5.22
C LEU A 99 -3.29 -11.11 -6.21
N ARG A 100 -3.35 -12.35 -5.74
CA ARG A 100 -3.13 -13.54 -6.57
C ARG A 100 -4.37 -13.98 -7.33
N ASN A 101 -5.53 -14.00 -6.67
CA ASN A 101 -6.74 -14.60 -7.21
C ASN A 101 -7.64 -13.59 -7.92
N ASP A 102 -7.78 -12.37 -7.39
CA ASP A 102 -8.69 -11.38 -7.95
C ASP A 102 -7.97 -10.47 -8.96
N LEU A 103 -6.85 -9.87 -8.53
CA LEU A 103 -6.08 -8.95 -9.36
C LEU A 103 -5.08 -9.62 -10.31
N LYS A 104 -4.74 -10.91 -10.11
CA LYS A 104 -3.78 -11.69 -10.92
C LYS A 104 -2.35 -11.10 -10.95
N ILE A 105 -1.96 -10.38 -9.92
CA ILE A 105 -0.61 -9.83 -9.74
C ILE A 105 0.29 -10.91 -9.15
N GLN A 106 1.48 -11.14 -9.73
CA GLN A 106 2.40 -12.22 -9.37
C GLN A 106 3.74 -11.74 -8.79
N CYS A 107 4.07 -10.47 -8.85
CA CYS A 107 5.33 -9.94 -8.28
C CYS A 107 5.47 -10.28 -6.79
N PRO A 108 6.70 -10.30 -6.26
CA PRO A 108 6.93 -10.56 -4.84
C PRO A 108 6.13 -9.61 -3.93
N VAL A 109 5.63 -10.16 -2.82
CA VAL A 109 4.97 -9.38 -1.76
C VAL A 109 5.75 -9.53 -0.47
N ILE A 110 6.10 -8.40 0.13
CA ILE A 110 6.80 -8.32 1.40
C ILE A 110 5.86 -7.69 2.41
N PHE A 111 5.49 -8.46 3.42
CA PHE A 111 4.64 -8.00 4.50
C PHE A 111 5.46 -7.43 5.65
N VAL A 112 5.08 -6.25 6.11
CA VAL A 112 5.70 -5.55 7.23
C VAL A 112 4.82 -5.74 8.46
N PRO A 113 5.28 -6.47 9.49
CA PRO A 113 4.48 -6.76 10.67
C PRO A 113 4.21 -5.51 11.52
N PRO A 114 3.23 -5.58 12.46
CA PRO A 114 2.94 -4.48 13.37
C PRO A 114 4.18 -4.03 14.15
N GLY A 115 4.30 -2.72 14.37
CA GLY A 115 5.43 -2.14 15.10
C GLY A 115 6.72 -1.97 14.29
N VAL A 116 6.90 -2.73 13.21
CA VAL A 116 8.07 -2.65 12.32
C VAL A 116 7.87 -1.57 11.23
N LYS A 117 8.97 -0.99 10.74
CA LYS A 117 8.96 0.01 9.66
C LYS A 117 9.44 -0.64 8.35
N LYS A 118 8.98 -0.14 7.20
CA LYS A 118 9.34 -0.66 5.87
C LYS A 118 10.86 -0.74 5.67
N HIS A 119 11.62 0.30 6.05
CA HIS A 119 13.07 0.33 5.97
C HIS A 119 13.80 -0.64 6.92
N GLN A 120 13.11 -1.22 7.90
CA GLN A 120 13.67 -2.24 8.79
C GLN A 120 13.51 -3.65 8.23
N VAL A 121 12.50 -3.88 7.38
CA VAL A 121 12.28 -5.16 6.69
C VAL A 121 13.12 -5.21 5.41
N VAL A 122 13.13 -4.12 4.67
CA VAL A 122 13.98 -3.95 3.49
C VAL A 122 14.91 -2.79 3.76
N ILE A 123 16.21 -3.06 3.88
CA ILE A 123 17.21 -2.03 4.07
C ILE A 123 17.36 -1.28 2.73
N PRO A 124 16.99 0.01 2.66
CA PRO A 124 17.07 0.78 1.43
C PRO A 124 18.53 0.94 0.97
N ASN A 125 18.76 0.77 -0.32
CA ASN A 125 20.05 1.03 -0.95
C ASN A 125 19.79 1.60 -2.35
N HIS A 126 19.42 2.89 -2.40
CA HIS A 126 18.99 3.61 -3.58
C HIS A 126 17.71 3.09 -4.26
N GLN A 127 17.05 2.06 -3.72
CA GLN A 127 15.78 1.58 -4.26
C GLN A 127 14.67 2.62 -4.09
N LEU A 128 13.73 2.60 -5.04
CA LEU A 128 12.56 3.45 -5.03
C LEU A 128 11.44 2.81 -4.20
N LEU A 129 10.84 3.60 -3.31
CA LEU A 129 9.56 3.30 -2.66
C LEU A 129 8.51 4.29 -3.18
N ILE A 130 7.34 3.76 -3.55
CA ILE A 130 6.14 4.53 -3.86
C ILE A 130 5.10 4.19 -2.78
N ASP A 131 4.66 5.20 -2.05
CA ASP A 131 3.83 5.04 -0.84
C ASP A 131 3.02 6.34 -0.64
N ASP A 132 1.77 6.26 -0.25
CA ASP A 132 0.91 7.42 0.04
C ASP A 132 1.30 8.12 1.35
N SER A 133 1.94 7.38 2.26
CA SER A 133 2.37 7.88 3.56
C SER A 133 3.67 8.70 3.48
N LYS A 134 3.56 10.02 3.62
CA LYS A 134 4.71 10.93 3.77
C LYS A 134 5.72 10.45 4.83
N LYS A 135 5.22 9.83 5.92
CA LYS A 135 6.05 9.31 7.01
C LYS A 135 6.87 8.10 6.60
N ASN A 136 6.30 7.21 5.77
CA ASN A 136 7.04 6.06 5.24
C ASN A 136 8.10 6.53 4.24
N ILE A 137 7.75 7.44 3.32
CA ILE A 137 8.68 8.01 2.34
C ILE A 137 9.84 8.72 3.02
N LYS A 138 9.55 9.61 3.98
CA LYS A 138 10.60 10.32 4.74
C LYS A 138 11.60 9.33 5.37
N ARG A 139 11.10 8.32 6.08
CA ARG A 139 11.95 7.30 6.72
C ARG A 139 12.74 6.48 5.73
N TRP A 140 12.16 6.17 4.58
CA TRP A 140 12.84 5.42 3.53
C TRP A 140 14.02 6.20 2.97
N ILE A 141 13.84 7.49 2.69
CA ILE A 141 14.89 8.40 2.20
C ILE A 141 15.99 8.58 3.25
N GLU A 142 15.63 8.82 4.52
CA GLU A 142 16.58 8.96 5.63
C GLU A 142 17.46 7.71 5.82
N ASN A 143 17.02 6.54 5.33
CA ASN A 143 17.78 5.29 5.39
C ASN A 143 18.42 4.91 4.03
N GLY A 144 18.60 5.86 3.12
CA GLY A 144 19.39 5.69 1.90
C GLY A 144 18.59 5.24 0.67
N GLY A 145 17.27 5.23 0.74
CA GLY A 145 16.40 4.96 -0.41
C GLY A 145 16.02 6.23 -1.19
N ARG A 146 15.29 6.04 -2.28
CA ARG A 146 14.55 7.09 -2.99
C ARG A 146 13.06 6.89 -2.75
N GLY A 147 12.28 7.95 -2.65
CA GLY A 147 10.86 7.84 -2.34
C GLY A 147 10.03 8.81 -3.16
N LEU A 148 8.83 8.36 -3.57
CA LEU A 148 7.82 9.20 -4.19
C LEU A 148 6.51 9.04 -3.42
N ILE A 149 5.89 10.15 -3.06
CA ILE A 149 4.59 10.17 -2.43
C ILE A 149 3.54 9.91 -3.52
N PHE A 150 2.75 8.86 -3.36
CA PHE A 150 1.60 8.63 -4.21
C PHE A 150 0.43 9.51 -3.74
N ASP A 151 -0.14 10.28 -4.65
CA ASP A 151 -1.25 11.19 -4.36
C ASP A 151 -2.15 11.27 -5.61
N SER A 152 -3.19 10.46 -5.63
CA SER A 152 -4.11 10.34 -6.77
C SER A 152 -4.89 11.61 -7.09
N THR A 153 -4.86 12.60 -6.19
CA THR A 153 -5.65 13.84 -6.30
C THR A 153 -4.91 14.99 -6.97
N ILE A 154 -3.60 14.88 -7.20
CA ILE A 154 -2.83 15.95 -7.86
C ILE A 154 -3.06 15.98 -9.38
N ASP A 155 -3.00 17.17 -9.97
CA ASP A 155 -3.17 17.33 -11.42
C ASP A 155 -1.96 16.83 -12.20
N ASN A 156 -0.75 17.08 -11.71
CA ASN A 156 0.50 16.74 -12.38
C ASN A 156 1.52 16.14 -11.42
N ASP A 157 2.32 15.22 -11.94
CA ASP A 157 3.47 14.64 -11.23
C ASP A 157 4.55 15.71 -10.96
N SER A 158 5.33 15.51 -9.90
CA SER A 158 6.49 16.29 -9.53
C SER A 158 7.68 15.38 -9.17
N ASP A 159 8.82 15.96 -8.81
CA ASP A 159 9.99 15.21 -8.35
C ASP A 159 9.76 14.46 -7.02
N GLU A 160 8.74 14.87 -6.26
CA GLU A 160 8.42 14.29 -4.95
C GLU A 160 7.11 13.50 -4.93
N LYS A 161 6.20 13.77 -5.89
CA LYS A 161 4.86 13.19 -5.91
C LYS A 161 4.46 12.67 -7.28
N VAL A 162 3.73 11.57 -7.28
CA VAL A 162 3.16 10.95 -8.49
C VAL A 162 1.68 10.62 -8.26
N LYS A 163 0.86 10.79 -9.31
CA LYS A 163 -0.57 10.47 -9.27
C LYS A 163 -0.90 9.06 -9.76
N SER A 164 0.01 8.45 -10.50
CA SER A 164 -0.16 7.10 -11.04
C SER A 164 1.19 6.39 -11.13
N LEU A 165 1.16 5.10 -11.40
CA LEU A 165 2.37 4.29 -11.62
C LEU A 165 2.90 4.34 -13.07
N GLU A 166 2.24 5.08 -13.98
CA GLU A 166 2.57 5.13 -15.42
C GLU A 166 4.01 5.57 -15.69
N PHE A 167 4.58 6.43 -14.86
CA PHE A 167 5.97 6.86 -15.05
C PHE A 167 6.97 5.71 -14.98
N LEU A 168 6.63 4.59 -14.35
CA LEU A 168 7.46 3.38 -14.31
C LEU A 168 7.57 2.67 -15.65
N MET A 169 6.62 2.90 -16.57
CA MET A 169 6.62 2.34 -17.91
C MET A 169 7.68 2.98 -18.82
N LYS A 170 8.08 4.20 -18.50
CA LYS A 170 9.02 5.00 -19.29
C LYS A 170 10.48 4.86 -18.86
N ARG A 171 10.75 4.04 -17.86
CA ARG A 171 12.11 3.84 -17.25
C ARG A 171 12.83 2.63 -17.78
#